data_4434b0bedaad8be1c88b074fed988e24
#
_entry.id   4434b0bedaad8be1c88b074fed988e24
#
_cell.length_a   1.000
_cell.length_b   1.000
_cell.length_c   1.000
_cell.angle_alpha   90.00
_cell.angle_beta   90.00
_cell.angle_gamma   90.00
#
_symmetry.space_group_name_H-M   'P 1'
#
loop_
_entity.id
_entity.type
_entity.pdbx_description
1 polymer ?
#
loop_
_entity_poly.entity_id
_entity_poly.type
_entity_poly.pdbx_seq_one_letter_code
_entity_poly.pdbx_strand_id
1 'polypeptide(L)'
;SIDDGKQRSFKHNSSSWQSFPTMEAKYNSFEILREQIQYAIKPIMKHSGFEQRVVDNSKVENLWANLIFDAGGYSTPHFHGSGRTLWSGVYYPQGLEENNNLDEFKEEEWIQLGHKKGDGILVLYDPAKVAKAQVYKPFETGEYYGQEVTVIPRESLLVLFPAWMSHMVTPLTKKENRYSISFACNYYNNERSY
;
A
#
# COMPACT_ATOMS: atom_id res chain seq x y z
N SER A 1 21.34 1.57 4.68
CA SER A 1 22.20 0.97 5.72
C SER A 1 21.32 0.52 6.88
N ILE A 2 21.76 -0.49 7.66
CA ILE A 2 21.04 -0.99 8.84
C ILE A 2 20.83 0.13 9.87
N ASP A 3 21.69 1.15 9.86
CA ASP A 3 21.62 2.33 10.74
C ASP A 3 20.45 3.28 10.43
N ASP A 4 19.79 3.13 9.29
CA ASP A 4 18.68 4.00 8.86
C ASP A 4 17.30 3.50 9.27
N GLY A 5 17.24 2.44 10.07
CA GLY A 5 15.97 1.86 10.46
C GLY A 5 16.04 1.03 11.73
N LYS A 6 14.91 0.47 12.09
CA LYS A 6 14.79 -0.47 13.21
C LYS A 6 14.34 -1.82 12.68
N GLN A 7 15.00 -2.87 13.14
CA GLN A 7 14.41 -4.19 13.05
C GLN A 7 13.15 -4.18 13.92
N ARG A 8 11.99 -4.24 13.28
CA ARG A 8 10.72 -4.35 14.01
C ARG A 8 10.47 -5.83 14.32
N SER A 9 10.99 -6.29 15.43
CA SER A 9 10.50 -7.51 16.08
C SER A 9 9.27 -7.20 16.94
N PHE A 10 8.21 -6.67 16.33
CA PHE A 10 6.94 -6.58 17.04
C PHE A 10 6.33 -7.97 17.16
N LYS A 11 5.53 -8.20 18.21
CA LYS A 11 4.73 -9.43 18.40
C LYS A 11 3.85 -9.80 17.19
N HIS A 12 3.86 -8.99 16.13
CA HIS A 12 3.03 -9.08 14.94
C HIS A 12 3.77 -9.00 13.60
N ASN A 13 5.11 -8.81 13.60
CA ASN A 13 5.93 -8.80 12.39
C ASN A 13 7.24 -9.52 12.68
N SER A 14 7.29 -10.81 12.45
CA SER A 14 8.55 -11.55 12.47
C SER A 14 9.33 -11.24 11.20
N SER A 15 10.66 -11.07 11.31
CA SER A 15 11.57 -10.99 10.16
C SER A 15 11.33 -9.82 9.22
N SER A 16 11.14 -8.62 9.76
CA SER A 16 11.03 -7.40 8.97
C SER A 16 11.92 -6.27 9.50
N TRP A 17 12.37 -5.44 8.58
CA TRP A 17 13.07 -4.19 8.85
C TRP A 17 12.30 -3.03 8.24
N GLN A 18 12.28 -1.89 8.93
CA GLN A 18 11.68 -0.66 8.43
C GLN A 18 12.64 0.51 8.68
N SER A 19 12.84 1.35 7.66
CA SER A 19 13.58 2.60 7.83
C SER A 19 12.82 3.59 8.72
N PHE A 20 13.51 4.62 9.17
CA PHE A 20 12.83 5.83 9.67
C PHE A 20 12.01 6.45 8.54
N PRO A 21 10.89 7.15 8.85
CA PRO A 21 10.20 8.00 7.88
C PRO A 21 11.13 9.17 7.48
N THR A 22 10.79 9.87 6.40
CA THR A 22 11.58 10.99 5.87
C THR A 22 12.88 10.59 5.17
N MET A 23 12.89 9.43 4.53
CA MET A 23 14.04 8.99 3.71
C MET A 23 14.30 9.96 2.54
N GLU A 24 13.28 10.67 2.06
CA GLU A 24 13.38 11.71 1.03
C GLU A 24 14.26 12.88 1.46
N ALA A 25 14.30 13.21 2.75
CA ALA A 25 15.17 14.26 3.27
C ALA A 25 16.65 13.84 3.36
N LYS A 26 16.91 12.52 3.32
CA LYS A 26 18.25 11.95 3.52
C LYS A 26 18.91 11.48 2.22
N TYR A 27 18.13 10.98 1.28
CA TYR A 27 18.62 10.36 0.06
C TYR A 27 17.95 10.95 -1.18
N ASN A 28 18.77 11.44 -2.11
CA ASN A 28 18.31 12.05 -3.36
C ASN A 28 17.43 11.12 -4.21
N SER A 29 17.67 9.81 -4.20
CA SER A 29 16.83 8.83 -4.90
C SER A 29 15.40 8.77 -4.34
N PHE A 30 15.25 8.93 -3.03
CA PHE A 30 13.92 9.01 -2.39
C PHE A 30 13.25 10.35 -2.66
N GLU A 31 13.99 11.43 -2.74
CA GLU A 31 13.44 12.74 -3.12
C GLU A 31 12.92 12.71 -4.57
N ILE A 32 13.69 12.16 -5.51
CA ILE A 32 13.26 11.98 -6.90
C ILE A 32 11.98 11.11 -6.95
N LEU A 33 11.94 10.00 -6.22
CA LEU A 33 10.76 9.13 -6.14
C LEU A 33 9.56 9.91 -5.58
N ARG A 34 9.74 10.68 -4.51
CA ARG A 34 8.71 11.54 -3.92
C ARG A 34 8.10 12.49 -4.96
N GLU A 35 8.95 13.16 -5.75
CA GLU A 35 8.50 14.07 -6.81
C GLU A 35 7.70 13.37 -7.89
N GLN A 36 8.13 12.18 -8.32
CA GLN A 36 7.39 11.38 -9.30
C GLN A 36 6.02 10.94 -8.77
N ILE A 37 5.96 10.50 -7.52
CA ILE A 37 4.70 10.15 -6.87
C ILE A 37 3.81 11.38 -6.74
N GLN A 38 4.35 12.53 -6.33
CA GLN A 38 3.62 13.79 -6.21
C GLN A 38 3.01 14.23 -7.55
N TYR A 39 3.75 14.03 -8.64
CA TYR A 39 3.25 14.30 -9.98
C TYR A 39 2.10 13.36 -10.36
N ALA A 40 2.26 12.06 -10.11
CA ALA A 40 1.30 11.03 -10.47
C ALA A 40 -0.02 11.10 -9.67
N ILE A 41 0.03 11.51 -8.39
CA ILE A 41 -1.16 11.51 -7.52
C ILE A 41 -2.14 12.65 -7.84
N LYS A 42 -1.67 13.80 -8.31
CA LYS A 42 -2.51 14.97 -8.58
C LYS A 42 -3.66 14.73 -9.57
N PRO A 43 -3.43 14.16 -10.77
CA PRO A 43 -4.52 13.84 -11.69
C PRO A 43 -5.48 12.79 -11.12
N ILE A 44 -4.99 11.84 -10.32
CA ILE A 44 -5.83 10.82 -9.66
C ILE A 44 -6.76 11.50 -8.65
N MET A 45 -6.25 12.42 -7.83
CA MET A 45 -7.07 13.18 -6.87
C MET A 45 -8.16 13.98 -7.59
N LYS A 46 -7.84 14.65 -8.70
CA LYS A 46 -8.83 15.38 -9.51
C LYS A 46 -9.91 14.45 -10.04
N HIS A 47 -9.52 13.31 -10.59
CA HIS A 47 -10.47 12.31 -11.10
C HIS A 47 -11.36 11.74 -9.98
N SER A 48 -10.83 11.64 -8.77
CA SER A 48 -11.58 11.21 -7.58
C SER A 48 -12.49 12.30 -6.99
N GLY A 49 -12.62 13.45 -7.64
CA GLY A 49 -13.54 14.52 -7.23
C GLY A 49 -13.01 15.49 -6.18
N PHE A 50 -11.71 15.46 -5.89
CA PHE A 50 -11.12 16.46 -4.98
C PHE A 50 -11.10 17.84 -5.61
N GLU A 51 -11.48 18.86 -4.84
CA GLU A 51 -11.38 20.26 -5.24
C GLU A 51 -9.92 20.63 -5.54
N GLN A 52 -9.72 21.55 -6.50
CA GLN A 52 -8.38 22.00 -6.90
C GLN A 52 -7.55 22.49 -5.71
N ARG A 53 -8.18 23.18 -4.75
CA ARG A 53 -7.55 23.65 -3.50
C ARG A 53 -6.95 22.50 -2.72
N VAL A 54 -7.63 21.36 -2.60
CA VAL A 54 -7.15 20.20 -1.88
C VAL A 54 -5.96 19.56 -2.62
N VAL A 55 -6.05 19.47 -3.95
CA VAL A 55 -4.97 18.94 -4.79
C VAL A 55 -3.69 19.78 -4.67
N ASP A 56 -3.83 21.11 -4.70
CA ASP A 56 -2.69 22.04 -4.66
C ASP A 56 -2.01 22.06 -3.29
N ASN A 57 -2.76 21.86 -2.21
CA ASN A 57 -2.25 21.84 -0.84
C ASN A 57 -1.95 20.41 -0.32
N SER A 58 -1.95 19.42 -1.18
CA SER A 58 -1.56 18.05 -0.83
C SER A 58 -0.10 17.80 -1.13
N LYS A 59 0.60 17.14 -0.19
CA LYS A 59 2.03 16.81 -0.30
C LYS A 59 2.26 15.34 -0.01
N VAL A 60 3.05 14.72 -0.89
CA VAL A 60 3.63 13.40 -0.65
C VAL A 60 4.86 13.56 0.22
N GLU A 61 4.88 12.86 1.33
CA GLU A 61 5.95 12.93 2.32
C GLU A 61 6.00 11.67 3.18
N ASN A 62 6.96 11.63 4.12
CA ASN A 62 7.16 10.51 5.03
C ASN A 62 7.41 9.20 4.26
N LEU A 63 8.34 9.20 3.32
CA LEU A 63 8.74 7.98 2.64
C LEU A 63 9.56 7.10 3.58
N TRP A 64 9.20 5.82 3.66
CA TRP A 64 9.98 4.82 4.39
C TRP A 64 10.08 3.51 3.63
N ALA A 65 11.26 2.90 3.71
CA ALA A 65 11.51 1.59 3.14
C ALA A 65 11.10 0.48 4.10
N ASN A 66 10.56 -0.60 3.56
CA ASN A 66 10.24 -1.82 4.28
C ASN A 66 10.94 -2.99 3.59
N LEU A 67 11.45 -3.90 4.40
CA LEU A 67 12.03 -5.16 3.97
C LEU A 67 11.44 -6.29 4.82
N ILE A 68 10.84 -7.27 4.18
CA ILE A 68 10.48 -8.55 4.79
C ILE A 68 11.42 -9.59 4.17
N PHE A 69 12.10 -10.42 4.97
CA PHE A 69 13.24 -11.20 4.48
C PHE A 69 13.25 -12.69 4.85
N ASP A 70 12.29 -13.18 5.64
CA ASP A 70 12.21 -14.59 6.01
C ASP A 70 10.83 -15.19 5.76
N ALA A 71 10.80 -16.52 5.61
CA ALA A 71 9.54 -17.27 5.60
C ALA A 71 8.73 -16.97 6.87
N GLY A 72 7.42 -16.76 6.71
CA GLY A 72 6.52 -16.34 7.77
C GLY A 72 6.56 -14.84 8.08
N GLY A 73 7.43 -14.04 7.46
CA GLY A 73 7.43 -12.58 7.60
C GLY A 73 6.16 -11.96 6.99
N TYR A 74 5.48 -11.07 7.72
CA TYR A 74 4.21 -10.46 7.32
C TYR A 74 4.03 -9.08 7.96
N SER A 75 2.96 -8.37 7.57
CA SER A 75 2.48 -7.18 8.26
C SER A 75 1.03 -7.37 8.67
N THR A 76 0.72 -7.11 9.93
CA THR A 76 -0.66 -7.20 10.45
C THR A 76 -1.58 -6.17 9.81
N PRO A 77 -2.91 -6.39 9.83
CA PRO A 77 -3.87 -5.39 9.43
C PRO A 77 -3.69 -4.08 10.21
N HIS A 78 -3.55 -2.98 9.49
CA HIS A 78 -3.41 -1.63 10.03
C HIS A 78 -3.87 -0.58 9.02
N PHE A 79 -3.97 0.67 9.45
CA PHE A 79 -4.28 1.82 8.60
C PHE A 79 -3.41 3.03 8.98
N HIS A 80 -3.32 4.03 8.12
CA HIS A 80 -2.47 5.20 8.31
C HIS A 80 -3.27 6.48 8.67
N GLY A 81 -4.38 6.33 9.38
CA GLY A 81 -5.27 7.43 9.73
C GLY A 81 -4.66 8.41 10.74
N SER A 82 -3.88 9.38 10.27
CA SER A 82 -3.71 10.64 10.96
C SER A 82 -4.65 11.66 10.32
N GLY A 83 -5.22 12.61 11.09
CA GLY A 83 -6.26 13.53 10.60
C GLY A 83 -5.90 14.43 9.41
N ARG A 84 -4.72 14.29 8.83
CA ARG A 84 -4.24 15.00 7.64
C ARG A 84 -3.96 14.10 6.45
N THR A 85 -3.79 12.81 6.66
CA THR A 85 -3.44 11.88 5.58
C THR A 85 -4.68 11.54 4.78
N LEU A 86 -4.71 11.92 3.52
CA LEU A 86 -5.80 11.60 2.58
C LEU A 86 -5.58 10.26 1.92
N TRP A 87 -4.35 10.04 1.45
CA TRP A 87 -3.94 8.84 0.74
C TRP A 87 -2.68 8.25 1.35
N SER A 88 -2.59 6.96 1.29
CA SER A 88 -1.37 6.19 1.51
C SER A 88 -1.04 5.44 0.23
N GLY A 89 0.19 5.01 0.13
CA GLY A 89 0.59 4.22 -1.01
C GLY A 89 1.86 3.44 -0.76
N VAL A 90 2.13 2.56 -1.70
CA VAL A 90 3.33 1.75 -1.71
C VAL A 90 3.90 1.68 -3.12
N TYR A 91 5.20 1.86 -3.24
CA TYR A 91 5.98 1.63 -4.44
C TYR A 91 6.84 0.37 -4.26
N TYR A 92 6.87 -0.47 -5.28
CA TYR A 92 7.67 -1.68 -5.30
C TYR A 92 8.88 -1.49 -6.22
N PRO A 93 10.10 -1.31 -5.68
CA PRO A 93 11.31 -1.19 -6.49
C PRO A 93 11.71 -2.53 -7.13
N GLN A 94 11.16 -3.63 -6.63
CA GLN A 94 11.39 -4.99 -7.09
C GLN A 94 10.12 -5.82 -6.91
N GLY A 95 9.81 -6.69 -7.86
CA GLY A 95 8.78 -7.72 -7.73
C GLY A 95 9.25 -8.91 -6.91
N LEU A 96 8.35 -9.81 -6.61
CA LEU A 96 8.68 -11.15 -6.09
C LEU A 96 8.91 -12.09 -7.28
N GLU A 97 9.89 -13.00 -7.15
CA GLU A 97 10.34 -13.84 -8.28
C GLU A 97 9.22 -14.70 -8.88
N GLU A 98 8.32 -15.26 -8.05
CA GLU A 98 7.21 -16.08 -8.53
C GLU A 98 6.06 -15.29 -9.16
N ASN A 99 6.05 -13.99 -8.99
CA ASN A 99 4.97 -13.12 -9.48
C ASN A 99 5.22 -12.58 -10.89
N ASN A 100 6.37 -12.87 -11.48
CA ASN A 100 6.71 -12.42 -12.83
C ASN A 100 6.01 -13.23 -13.94
N ASN A 101 5.38 -14.36 -13.61
CA ASN A 101 4.68 -15.25 -14.57
C ASN A 101 3.15 -15.14 -14.51
N LEU A 102 2.62 -13.99 -14.15
CA LEU A 102 1.18 -13.78 -13.89
C LEU A 102 0.30 -13.80 -15.15
N ASP A 103 0.88 -13.79 -16.33
CA ASP A 103 0.11 -13.88 -17.58
C ASP A 103 -0.54 -15.27 -17.79
N GLU A 104 -0.19 -16.28 -16.96
CA GLU A 104 -0.75 -17.62 -17.00
C GLU A 104 -1.86 -17.88 -15.96
N PHE A 105 -2.13 -16.96 -15.04
CA PHE A 105 -3.16 -17.17 -14.02
C PHE A 105 -4.55 -16.83 -14.55
N LYS A 106 -5.39 -17.85 -14.71
CA LYS A 106 -6.81 -17.68 -15.00
C LYS A 106 -7.52 -17.10 -13.77
N GLU A 107 -8.41 -16.16 -14.01
CA GLU A 107 -9.22 -15.47 -12.96
C GLU A 107 -9.94 -16.45 -12.04
N GLU A 108 -10.33 -17.63 -12.54
CA GLU A 108 -10.97 -18.71 -11.81
C GLU A 108 -10.08 -19.36 -10.73
N GLU A 109 -8.76 -19.36 -10.89
CA GLU A 109 -7.82 -19.88 -9.89
C GLU A 109 -7.69 -18.95 -8.69
N TRP A 110 -7.90 -17.64 -8.87
CA TRP A 110 -7.89 -16.65 -7.79
C TRP A 110 -9.03 -16.83 -6.79
N ILE A 111 -10.21 -17.23 -7.28
CA ILE A 111 -11.41 -17.46 -6.47
C ILE A 111 -11.29 -18.76 -5.68
N GLN A 112 -10.66 -19.79 -6.25
CA GLN A 112 -10.47 -21.09 -5.60
C GLN A 112 -9.28 -21.13 -4.64
N LEU A 113 -8.27 -20.28 -4.84
CA LEU A 113 -7.02 -20.29 -4.07
C LEU A 113 -7.11 -19.55 -2.75
N GLY A 114 -8.29 -19.06 -2.34
CA GLY A 114 -8.57 -18.40 -1.05
C GLY A 114 -7.36 -18.36 -0.13
N HIS A 115 -6.49 -17.34 -0.28
CA HIS A 115 -5.29 -17.10 0.53
C HIS A 115 -4.18 -18.18 0.53
N LYS A 116 -4.21 -19.20 -0.32
CA LYS A 116 -3.22 -20.30 -0.28
C LYS A 116 -1.87 -19.98 -0.94
N LYS A 117 -1.76 -18.91 -1.75
CA LYS A 117 -0.46 -18.43 -2.26
C LYS A 117 -0.26 -16.98 -1.79
N GLY A 118 -0.12 -16.80 -0.49
CA GLY A 118 0.12 -15.52 0.09
C GLY A 118 1.61 -15.21 0.21
N ASP A 119 2.32 -15.05 -0.91
CA ASP A 119 3.72 -14.65 -0.88
C ASP A 119 3.87 -13.14 -0.86
N GLY A 120 3.77 -12.56 0.32
CA GLY A 120 4.00 -11.12 0.50
C GLY A 120 3.02 -10.22 -0.27
N ILE A 121 1.80 -10.68 -0.50
CA ILE A 121 0.73 -9.96 -1.20
C ILE A 121 0.20 -8.84 -0.31
N LEU A 122 0.00 -7.65 -0.89
CA LEU A 122 -0.72 -6.57 -0.22
C LEU A 122 -2.23 -6.84 -0.33
N VAL A 123 -2.90 -6.89 0.80
CA VAL A 123 -4.36 -7.05 0.88
C VAL A 123 -4.95 -5.75 1.41
N LEU A 124 -5.90 -5.18 0.66
CA LEU A 124 -6.66 -3.99 1.02
C LEU A 124 -8.07 -4.41 1.41
N TYR A 125 -8.55 -3.95 2.57
CA TYR A 125 -9.86 -4.31 3.11
C TYR A 125 -10.87 -3.18 2.95
N ASP A 126 -11.99 -3.43 2.29
CA ASP A 126 -13.12 -2.49 2.30
C ASP A 126 -13.85 -2.58 3.67
N PRO A 127 -13.82 -1.54 4.50
CA PRO A 127 -14.49 -1.56 5.79
C PRO A 127 -16.01 -1.62 5.67
N ALA A 128 -16.59 -1.27 4.53
CA ALA A 128 -18.00 -1.36 4.25
C ALA A 128 -18.46 -2.73 3.71
N LYS A 129 -17.56 -3.71 3.65
CA LYS A 129 -17.82 -5.06 3.12
C LYS A 129 -19.10 -5.69 3.68
N VAL A 130 -19.28 -5.67 5.00
CA VAL A 130 -20.44 -6.28 5.66
C VAL A 130 -21.73 -5.52 5.30
N ALA A 131 -21.70 -4.19 5.31
CA ALA A 131 -22.86 -3.38 4.98
C ALA A 131 -23.25 -3.53 3.50
N LYS A 132 -22.27 -3.55 2.60
CA LYS A 132 -22.50 -3.73 1.16
C LYS A 132 -23.00 -5.14 0.83
N ALA A 133 -22.49 -6.17 1.48
CA ALA A 133 -22.93 -7.55 1.27
C ALA A 133 -24.39 -7.79 1.66
N GLN A 134 -24.95 -6.97 2.57
CA GLN A 134 -26.36 -7.03 2.94
C GLN A 134 -27.29 -6.31 1.96
N VAL A 135 -26.79 -5.30 1.24
CA VAL A 135 -27.59 -4.42 0.37
C VAL A 135 -27.52 -4.86 -1.09
N TYR A 136 -26.39 -5.35 -1.53
CA TYR A 136 -26.17 -5.76 -2.92
C TYR A 136 -26.04 -7.27 -3.02
N LYS A 137 -26.93 -7.89 -3.81
CA LYS A 137 -26.77 -9.29 -4.19
C LYS A 137 -25.58 -9.37 -5.14
N PRO A 138 -24.48 -10.03 -4.76
CA PRO A 138 -23.23 -10.00 -5.52
C PRO A 138 -23.31 -10.66 -6.92
N PHE A 139 -24.44 -11.30 -7.25
CA PHE A 139 -24.62 -12.05 -8.47
C PHE A 139 -25.26 -11.27 -9.65
N GLU A 140 -25.76 -10.07 -9.41
CA GLU A 140 -26.50 -9.35 -10.44
C GLU A 140 -25.72 -8.24 -11.14
N THR A 141 -24.64 -7.72 -10.54
CA THR A 141 -23.92 -6.56 -11.08
C THR A 141 -22.51 -6.85 -11.58
N GLY A 142 -21.94 -8.00 -11.30
CA GLY A 142 -20.54 -8.29 -11.63
C GLY A 142 -19.52 -7.35 -10.97
N GLU A 143 -19.98 -6.43 -10.13
CA GLU A 143 -19.12 -5.46 -9.46
C GLU A 143 -18.60 -6.01 -8.12
N TYR A 144 -17.31 -5.81 -7.90
CA TYR A 144 -16.58 -6.29 -6.71
C TYR A 144 -16.85 -5.45 -5.45
N TYR A 145 -18.11 -5.13 -5.16
CA TYR A 145 -18.47 -4.43 -3.94
C TYR A 145 -18.28 -5.31 -2.71
N GLY A 146 -17.40 -4.88 -1.82
CA GLY A 146 -17.18 -5.53 -0.52
C GLY A 146 -16.19 -6.68 -0.53
N GLN A 147 -15.35 -6.81 -1.54
CA GLN A 147 -14.26 -7.78 -1.57
C GLN A 147 -12.94 -7.17 -1.12
N GLU A 148 -12.03 -8.03 -0.71
CA GLU A 148 -10.64 -7.69 -0.51
C GLU A 148 -10.00 -7.47 -1.87
N VAL A 149 -9.17 -6.42 -1.99
CA VAL A 149 -8.35 -6.20 -3.17
C VAL A 149 -6.95 -6.73 -2.86
N THR A 150 -6.49 -7.69 -3.64
CA THR A 150 -5.15 -8.24 -3.53
C THR A 150 -4.24 -7.60 -4.57
N VAL A 151 -3.05 -7.19 -4.15
CA VAL A 151 -2.04 -6.60 -5.03
C VAL A 151 -0.76 -7.39 -4.90
N ILE A 152 -0.35 -7.99 -6.01
CA ILE A 152 0.91 -8.72 -6.09
C ILE A 152 2.04 -7.72 -6.36
N PRO A 153 3.12 -7.72 -5.57
CA PRO A 153 4.27 -6.88 -5.81
C PRO A 153 4.89 -7.14 -7.19
N ARG A 154 4.94 -6.10 -8.01
CA ARG A 154 5.64 -6.09 -9.31
C ARG A 154 6.64 -4.96 -9.34
N GLU A 155 7.75 -5.15 -10.02
CA GLU A 155 8.73 -4.08 -10.21
C GLU A 155 8.08 -2.83 -10.82
N SER A 156 8.44 -1.68 -10.28
CA SER A 156 7.93 -0.35 -10.68
C SER A 156 6.42 -0.14 -10.47
N LEU A 157 5.74 -1.02 -9.74
CA LEU A 157 4.32 -0.84 -9.43
C LEU A 157 4.15 0.20 -8.32
N LEU A 158 3.30 1.19 -8.58
CA LEU A 158 2.82 2.16 -7.61
C LEU A 158 1.34 1.89 -7.28
N VAL A 159 1.04 1.68 -6.02
CA VAL A 159 -0.31 1.46 -5.51
C VAL A 159 -0.72 2.61 -4.61
N LEU A 160 -1.92 3.14 -4.84
CA LEU A 160 -2.52 4.21 -4.05
C LEU A 160 -3.85 3.73 -3.47
N PHE A 161 -4.09 4.06 -2.21
CA PHE A 161 -5.35 3.75 -1.52
C PHE A 161 -5.66 4.82 -0.47
N PRO A 162 -6.94 5.02 -0.12
CA PRO A 162 -7.31 5.94 0.93
C PRO A 162 -6.63 5.60 2.27
N ALA A 163 -6.17 6.60 3.00
CA ALA A 163 -5.41 6.38 4.25
C ALA A 163 -6.19 5.64 5.35
N TRP A 164 -7.52 5.71 5.30
CA TRP A 164 -8.40 5.00 6.22
C TRP A 164 -8.56 3.51 5.88
N MET A 165 -8.12 3.08 4.69
CA MET A 165 -8.28 1.69 4.25
C MET A 165 -7.33 0.78 5.02
N SER A 166 -7.91 -0.19 5.74
CA SER A 166 -7.12 -1.21 6.43
C SER A 166 -6.42 -2.10 5.40
N HIS A 167 -5.17 -2.41 5.68
CA HIS A 167 -4.36 -3.25 4.79
C HIS A 167 -3.35 -4.08 5.57
N MET A 168 -2.92 -5.16 4.95
CA MET A 168 -1.89 -6.05 5.49
C MET A 168 -1.00 -6.59 4.37
N VAL A 169 0.10 -7.21 4.76
CA VAL A 169 0.92 -8.03 3.88
C VAL A 169 0.85 -9.47 4.34
N THR A 170 0.48 -10.39 3.45
CA THR A 170 0.42 -11.82 3.74
C THR A 170 1.81 -12.38 4.04
N PRO A 171 1.92 -13.47 4.81
CA PRO A 171 3.20 -14.10 5.09
C PRO A 171 3.94 -14.53 3.83
N LEU A 172 5.26 -14.37 3.82
CA LEU A 172 6.12 -15.03 2.85
C LEU A 172 6.11 -16.55 3.12
N THR A 173 5.98 -17.35 2.09
CA THR A 173 6.03 -18.82 2.22
C THR A 173 7.44 -19.38 2.18
N LYS A 174 8.38 -18.61 1.64
CA LYS A 174 9.80 -18.96 1.54
C LYS A 174 10.69 -17.79 1.98
N LYS A 175 11.97 -18.09 2.17
CA LYS A 175 12.98 -17.08 2.46
C LYS A 175 13.26 -16.28 1.18
N GLU A 176 12.75 -15.06 1.14
CA GLU A 176 12.85 -14.14 0.02
C GLU A 176 12.85 -12.71 0.52
N ASN A 177 13.51 -11.80 -0.17
CA ASN A 177 13.49 -10.39 0.16
C ASN A 177 12.33 -9.67 -0.55
N ARG A 178 11.38 -9.17 0.22
CA ARG A 178 10.29 -8.32 -0.26
C ARG A 178 10.57 -6.88 0.10
N TYR A 179 10.83 -6.07 -0.91
CA TYR A 179 11.07 -4.64 -0.77
C TYR A 179 9.82 -3.83 -1.09
N SER A 180 9.57 -2.81 -0.29
CA SER A 180 8.56 -1.80 -0.62
C SER A 180 8.92 -0.45 -0.02
N ILE A 181 8.48 0.63 -0.67
CA ILE A 181 8.61 2.01 -0.18
C ILE A 181 7.21 2.54 0.02
N SER A 182 6.84 2.78 1.27
CA SER A 182 5.55 3.35 1.64
C SER A 182 5.66 4.86 1.78
N PHE A 183 4.52 5.55 1.61
CA PHE A 183 4.45 7.01 1.73
C PHE A 183 3.05 7.46 2.17
N ALA A 184 2.98 8.70 2.63
CA ALA A 184 1.74 9.39 2.95
C ALA A 184 1.52 10.59 2.02
N CYS A 185 0.28 10.86 1.64
CA CYS A 185 -0.13 12.10 1.00
C CYS A 185 -1.00 12.88 1.98
N ASN A 186 -0.44 13.96 2.51
CA ASN A 186 -1.05 14.79 3.54
C ASN A 186 -1.62 16.06 2.95
N TYR A 187 -2.77 16.51 3.48
CA TYR A 187 -3.39 17.79 3.14
C TYR A 187 -3.04 18.85 4.19
N TYR A 188 -2.68 20.03 3.72
CA TYR A 188 -2.37 21.21 4.53
C TYR A 188 -3.39 22.31 4.28
N ASN A 189 -4.25 22.57 5.27
CA ASN A 189 -5.15 23.71 5.20
C ASN A 189 -4.41 24.98 5.68
N ASN A 190 -3.94 25.79 4.74
CA ASN A 190 -3.22 27.04 5.02
C ASN A 190 -4.14 28.17 5.50
N GLU A 191 -5.46 27.95 5.60
CA GLU A 191 -6.45 28.99 5.91
C GLU A 191 -6.86 29.06 7.39
N ARG A 192 -6.22 28.33 8.31
CA ARG A 192 -6.48 28.51 9.74
C ARG A 192 -5.45 29.41 10.38
N SER A 193 -5.57 30.70 10.11
CA SER A 193 -5.23 31.75 11.05
C SER A 193 -6.52 32.13 11.82
N TYR A 194 -6.73 31.55 12.98
CA TYR A 194 -7.64 32.06 13.97
C TYR A 194 -6.83 32.56 15.16
#